data_bccf0e5ec2bb96f8275c69b9011ad1a5
#
_entry.id   bccf0e5ec2bb96f8275c69b9011ad1a5
#
_cell.length_a   1.000
_cell.length_b   1.000
_cell.length_c   1.000
_cell.angle_alpha   90.00
_cell.angle_beta   90.00
_cell.angle_gamma   90.00
#
_symmetry.space_group_name_H-M   'P 1'
#
loop_
_entity.id
_entity.type
_entity.pdbx_description
1 polymer ?
#
loop_
_entity_poly.entity_id
_entity_poly.type
_entity_poly.pdbx_seq_one_letter_code
_entity_poly.pdbx_strand_id
1 'polypeptide(L)'
;MVISRINKDSFVSHTDAANAVGEFFAQNDYAGKRVLLIVPDNTRSGPIGEVFQMIFDSIGNQSSALDVLVALGTHQPMTEAQICKRLAITRDQRNTTYASVKFFNHEWDKPETFKTIGRIGADEISDLTEGLFAEEVDVAINRRIFDYDTFFILGPVFPHEVVGFSGGHKYIFPGIAGAEIINFFHWLGAVITNPGINGNKWTPTRKVVEKAASFITMPRKLFAVVAVNDQFKGIFIGDVVEAWQEAADLSDQVHIVYVEKSYDTVLGLAPEMYDDI
;
A
#
# COMPACT_ATOMS: atom_id res chain seq x y z
N MET A 1 -2.38 0.84 -18.71
CA MET A 1 -2.99 -0.51 -18.89
C MET A 1 -2.76 -1.31 -17.62
N VAL A 2 -3.82 -1.90 -17.08
CA VAL A 2 -3.78 -2.77 -15.90
C VAL A 2 -3.87 -4.22 -16.35
N ILE A 3 -3.02 -5.07 -15.80
CA ILE A 3 -3.11 -6.52 -15.90
C ILE A 3 -3.87 -6.99 -14.67
N SER A 4 -5.00 -7.67 -14.86
CA SER A 4 -5.81 -8.16 -13.76
C SER A 4 -6.24 -9.62 -13.92
N ARG A 5 -6.42 -10.30 -12.80
CA ARG A 5 -7.09 -11.60 -12.67
C ARG A 5 -8.08 -11.50 -11.54
N ILE A 6 -9.33 -11.84 -11.80
CA ILE A 6 -10.46 -11.69 -10.87
C ILE A 6 -11.26 -12.97 -10.85
N ASN A 7 -11.68 -13.41 -9.67
CA ASN A 7 -12.67 -14.47 -9.51
C ASN A 7 -13.63 -14.12 -8.35
N LYS A 8 -14.85 -13.67 -8.71
CA LYS A 8 -15.85 -13.23 -7.74
C LYS A 8 -16.49 -14.40 -7.00
N ASP A 9 -16.72 -15.50 -7.70
CA ASP A 9 -17.48 -16.65 -7.19
C ASP A 9 -16.57 -17.61 -6.37
N SER A 10 -15.28 -17.67 -6.71
CA SER A 10 -14.28 -18.51 -6.07
C SER A 10 -13.02 -17.69 -5.77
N PHE A 11 -11.84 -18.28 -5.95
CA PHE A 11 -10.54 -17.63 -5.78
C PHE A 11 -9.71 -17.71 -7.07
N VAL A 12 -8.89 -16.70 -7.30
CA VAL A 12 -7.86 -16.73 -8.34
C VAL A 12 -6.79 -17.74 -7.90
N SER A 13 -6.42 -18.66 -8.79
CA SER A 13 -5.39 -19.64 -8.47
C SER A 13 -4.01 -18.98 -8.34
N HIS A 14 -3.11 -19.62 -7.59
CA HIS A 14 -1.72 -19.21 -7.51
C HIS A 14 -1.08 -19.13 -8.91
N THR A 15 -1.39 -20.08 -9.79
CA THR A 15 -0.90 -20.10 -11.18
C THR A 15 -1.39 -18.89 -11.96
N ASP A 16 -2.66 -18.50 -11.85
CA ASP A 16 -3.18 -17.35 -12.56
C ASP A 16 -2.59 -16.03 -12.03
N ALA A 17 -2.38 -15.94 -10.70
CA ALA A 17 -1.69 -14.81 -10.11
C ALA A 17 -0.23 -14.71 -10.60
N ALA A 18 0.50 -15.83 -10.62
CA ALA A 18 1.87 -15.90 -11.13
C ALA A 18 1.95 -15.54 -12.62
N ASN A 19 0.99 -16.00 -13.42
CA ASN A 19 0.89 -15.63 -14.84
C ASN A 19 0.67 -14.13 -15.03
N ALA A 20 -0.15 -13.49 -14.20
CA ALA A 20 -0.34 -12.03 -14.26
C ALA A 20 0.95 -11.27 -13.95
N VAL A 21 1.69 -11.70 -12.93
CA VAL A 21 2.99 -11.11 -12.57
C VAL A 21 4.02 -11.33 -13.70
N GLY A 22 4.10 -12.55 -14.24
CA GLY A 22 4.97 -12.87 -15.38
C GLY A 22 4.63 -12.06 -16.63
N GLU A 23 3.36 -11.89 -16.96
CA GLU A 23 2.87 -11.03 -18.06
C GLU A 23 3.32 -9.59 -17.90
N PHE A 24 3.24 -9.03 -16.69
CA PHE A 24 3.72 -7.68 -16.41
C PHE A 24 5.22 -7.55 -16.68
N PHE A 25 6.04 -8.48 -16.19
CA PHE A 25 7.49 -8.42 -16.38
C PHE A 25 7.93 -8.78 -17.81
N ALA A 26 7.14 -9.52 -18.57
CA ALA A 26 7.39 -9.73 -20.00
C ALA A 26 7.22 -8.45 -20.84
N GLN A 27 6.43 -7.49 -20.35
CA GLN A 27 6.18 -6.21 -21.02
C GLN A 27 7.04 -5.05 -20.48
N ASN A 28 7.77 -5.26 -19.36
CA ASN A 28 8.51 -4.22 -18.66
C ASN A 28 9.89 -4.74 -18.24
N ASP A 29 10.95 -4.08 -18.71
CA ASP A 29 12.33 -4.46 -18.43
C ASP A 29 12.88 -3.76 -17.16
N TYR A 30 13.36 -4.57 -16.23
CA TYR A 30 14.01 -4.13 -14.98
C TYR A 30 15.44 -4.68 -14.85
N ALA A 31 16.04 -5.21 -15.94
CA ALA A 31 17.41 -5.70 -15.92
C ALA A 31 18.39 -4.59 -15.52
N GLY A 32 19.28 -4.88 -14.58
CA GLY A 32 20.26 -3.93 -14.05
C GLY A 32 19.71 -2.78 -13.20
N LYS A 33 18.39 -2.65 -13.03
CA LYS A 33 17.78 -1.59 -12.22
C LYS A 33 17.83 -1.93 -10.73
N ARG A 34 17.86 -0.89 -9.91
CA ARG A 34 17.62 -0.97 -8.47
C ARG A 34 16.14 -0.78 -8.24
N VAL A 35 15.49 -1.79 -7.68
CA VAL A 35 14.06 -1.82 -7.42
C VAL A 35 13.81 -1.87 -5.92
N LEU A 36 12.96 -1.00 -5.39
CA LEU A 36 12.47 -1.04 -4.02
C LEU A 36 11.04 -1.54 -3.99
N LEU A 37 10.75 -2.56 -3.19
CA LEU A 37 9.40 -3.04 -2.95
C LEU A 37 8.88 -2.50 -1.62
N ILE A 38 7.82 -1.69 -1.67
CA ILE A 38 7.13 -1.17 -0.49
C ILE A 38 6.01 -2.14 -0.14
N VAL A 39 6.05 -2.68 1.07
CA VAL A 39 5.10 -3.69 1.57
C VAL A 39 4.44 -3.26 2.88
N PRO A 40 3.23 -3.73 3.21
CA PRO A 40 2.62 -3.50 4.51
C PRO A 40 3.28 -4.32 5.62
N ASP A 41 3.07 -3.89 6.84
CA ASP A 41 3.38 -4.63 8.06
C ASP A 41 2.41 -5.80 8.33
N ASN A 42 2.48 -6.38 9.53
CA ASN A 42 1.67 -7.53 9.93
C ASN A 42 0.19 -7.19 10.22
N THR A 43 -0.17 -5.92 10.31
CA THR A 43 -1.56 -5.50 10.56
C THR A 43 -2.46 -5.66 9.33
N ARG A 44 -1.89 -6.00 8.18
CA ARG A 44 -2.62 -6.17 6.93
C ARG A 44 -2.59 -7.64 6.49
N SER A 45 -3.75 -8.27 6.37
CA SER A 45 -3.92 -9.62 5.82
C SER A 45 -3.70 -9.65 4.29
N GLY A 46 -3.56 -10.84 3.72
CA GLY A 46 -3.44 -11.08 2.29
C GLY A 46 -2.15 -11.80 1.90
N PRO A 47 -2.11 -12.42 0.71
CA PRO A 47 -1.04 -13.28 0.21
C PRO A 47 0.18 -12.48 -0.29
N ILE A 48 0.69 -11.58 0.53
CA ILE A 48 1.79 -10.67 0.18
C ILE A 48 3.08 -11.43 -0.06
N GLY A 49 3.35 -12.47 0.74
CA GLY A 49 4.52 -13.29 0.58
C GLY A 49 4.55 -14.03 -0.76
N GLU A 50 3.41 -14.55 -1.19
CA GLU A 50 3.30 -15.22 -2.49
C GLU A 50 3.61 -14.25 -3.65
N VAL A 51 3.03 -13.04 -3.63
CA VAL A 51 3.29 -12.04 -4.67
C VAL A 51 4.74 -11.55 -4.63
N PHE A 52 5.33 -11.37 -3.43
CA PHE A 52 6.75 -11.06 -3.29
C PHE A 52 7.62 -12.12 -3.98
N GLN A 53 7.34 -13.40 -3.76
CA GLN A 53 8.09 -14.49 -4.36
C GLN A 53 7.93 -14.50 -5.89
N MET A 54 6.72 -14.30 -6.42
CA MET A 54 6.47 -14.17 -7.86
C MET A 54 7.26 -13.01 -8.49
N ILE A 55 7.33 -11.85 -7.81
CA ILE A 55 8.14 -10.70 -8.24
C ILE A 55 9.63 -11.07 -8.23
N PHE A 56 10.10 -11.68 -7.14
CA PHE A 56 11.50 -12.09 -7.02
C PHE A 56 11.90 -13.12 -8.09
N ASP A 57 11.07 -14.11 -8.33
CA ASP A 57 11.32 -15.13 -9.37
C ASP A 57 11.40 -14.50 -10.77
N SER A 58 10.66 -13.42 -10.99
CA SER A 58 10.65 -12.72 -12.28
C SER A 58 11.87 -11.83 -12.51
N ILE A 59 12.32 -11.07 -11.48
CA ILE A 59 13.35 -10.04 -11.66
C ILE A 59 14.50 -10.09 -10.65
N GLY A 60 14.41 -10.91 -9.61
CA GLY A 60 15.39 -10.90 -8.50
C GLY A 60 16.83 -11.16 -8.93
N ASN A 61 17.03 -11.98 -9.96
CA ASN A 61 18.34 -12.29 -10.53
C ASN A 61 18.74 -11.39 -11.71
N GLN A 62 17.84 -10.53 -12.19
CA GLN A 62 18.07 -9.65 -13.35
C GLN A 62 18.28 -8.21 -12.92
N SER A 63 17.63 -7.78 -11.85
CA SER A 63 17.81 -6.46 -11.24
C SER A 63 19.17 -6.37 -10.53
N SER A 64 19.74 -5.18 -10.46
CA SER A 64 20.98 -4.94 -9.67
C SER A 64 20.71 -4.91 -8.16
N ALA A 65 19.46 -4.64 -7.76
CA ALA A 65 18.94 -4.79 -6.40
C ALA A 65 17.42 -4.95 -6.45
N LEU A 66 16.89 -5.83 -5.59
CA LEU A 66 15.47 -5.89 -5.25
C LEU A 66 15.39 -5.93 -3.73
N ASP A 67 15.11 -4.77 -3.12
CA ASP A 67 15.09 -4.61 -1.67
C ASP A 67 13.66 -4.31 -1.18
N VAL A 68 13.42 -4.47 0.11
CA VAL A 68 12.09 -4.32 0.72
C VAL A 68 12.09 -3.22 1.77
N LEU A 69 11.10 -2.32 1.71
CA LEU A 69 10.79 -1.32 2.73
C LEU A 69 9.40 -1.58 3.31
N VAL A 70 9.33 -1.82 4.61
CA VAL A 70 8.05 -1.96 5.31
C VAL A 70 7.45 -0.58 5.58
N ALA A 71 6.24 -0.38 5.06
CA ALA A 71 5.45 0.84 5.27
C ALA A 71 4.71 0.74 6.60
N LEU A 72 5.28 1.35 7.64
CA LEU A 72 4.80 1.26 9.03
C LEU A 72 3.83 2.39 9.40
N GLY A 73 3.86 3.53 8.67
CA GLY A 73 3.27 4.74 9.22
C GLY A 73 3.95 5.09 10.53
N THR A 74 3.26 4.91 11.65
CA THR A 74 3.79 5.11 13.01
C THR A 74 3.85 3.80 13.83
N HIS A 75 3.61 2.64 13.19
CA HIS A 75 3.66 1.34 13.87
C HIS A 75 5.09 0.95 14.25
N GLN A 76 5.19 -0.01 15.17
CA GLN A 76 6.47 -0.51 15.65
C GLN A 76 7.29 -1.19 14.55
N PRO A 77 8.62 -1.00 14.51
CA PRO A 77 9.48 -1.68 13.56
C PRO A 77 9.38 -3.20 13.66
N MET A 78 9.34 -3.84 12.50
CA MET A 78 9.35 -5.30 12.42
C MET A 78 10.78 -5.84 12.54
N THR A 79 10.93 -6.92 13.29
CA THR A 79 12.15 -7.71 13.30
C THR A 79 12.36 -8.42 11.95
N GLU A 80 13.59 -8.80 11.61
CA GLU A 80 13.86 -9.57 10.40
C GLU A 80 13.03 -10.86 10.33
N ALA A 81 12.83 -11.54 11.46
CA ALA A 81 12.01 -12.74 11.54
C ALA A 81 10.54 -12.47 11.20
N GLN A 82 10.00 -11.33 11.65
CA GLN A 82 8.63 -10.91 11.31
C GLN A 82 8.51 -10.55 9.83
N ILE A 83 9.51 -9.86 9.25
CA ILE A 83 9.55 -9.55 7.82
C ILE A 83 9.62 -10.83 7.00
N CYS A 84 10.46 -11.78 7.36
CA CYS A 84 10.55 -13.09 6.71
C CYS A 84 9.19 -13.83 6.76
N LYS A 85 8.54 -13.84 7.93
CA LYS A 85 7.18 -14.42 8.07
C LYS A 85 6.17 -13.72 7.15
N ARG A 86 6.21 -12.37 7.09
CA ARG A 86 5.33 -11.58 6.23
C ARG A 86 5.51 -11.89 4.74
N LEU A 87 6.75 -12.14 4.33
CA LEU A 87 7.12 -12.46 2.94
C LEU A 87 7.08 -13.97 2.64
N ALA A 88 6.59 -14.78 3.58
CA ALA A 88 6.54 -16.25 3.48
C ALA A 88 7.92 -16.88 3.16
N ILE A 89 8.98 -16.32 3.74
CA ILE A 89 10.37 -16.75 3.57
C ILE A 89 10.80 -17.58 4.77
N THR A 90 11.31 -18.79 4.53
CA THR A 90 11.94 -19.57 5.58
C THR A 90 13.33 -19.02 5.92
N ARG A 91 13.87 -19.39 7.10
CA ARG A 91 15.23 -18.99 7.51
C ARG A 91 16.30 -19.47 6.50
N ASP A 92 16.14 -20.68 5.97
CA ASP A 92 17.09 -21.21 4.99
C ASP A 92 17.03 -20.45 3.67
N GLN A 93 15.84 -20.14 3.19
CA GLN A 93 15.65 -19.29 2.00
C GLN A 93 16.21 -17.88 2.21
N ARG A 94 16.05 -17.30 3.43
CA ARG A 94 16.63 -16.00 3.76
C ARG A 94 18.16 -16.00 3.62
N ASN A 95 18.81 -17.09 4.01
CA ASN A 95 20.27 -17.23 3.97
C ASN A 95 20.81 -17.70 2.61
N THR A 96 19.95 -18.11 1.70
CA THR A 96 20.30 -18.63 0.37
C THR A 96 19.67 -17.82 -0.74
N THR A 97 18.44 -18.14 -1.13
CA THR A 97 17.70 -17.53 -2.25
C THR A 97 17.56 -16.01 -2.12
N TYR A 98 17.23 -15.54 -0.92
CA TYR A 98 16.99 -14.11 -0.64
C TYR A 98 18.14 -13.43 0.12
N ALA A 99 19.35 -14.01 0.10
CA ALA A 99 20.50 -13.48 0.85
C ALA A 99 20.91 -12.07 0.41
N SER A 100 20.70 -11.72 -0.85
CA SER A 100 21.01 -10.39 -1.39
C SER A 100 19.95 -9.32 -1.11
N VAL A 101 18.71 -9.72 -0.75
CA VAL A 101 17.60 -8.80 -0.48
C VAL A 101 17.80 -8.08 0.85
N LYS A 102 17.80 -6.76 0.84
CA LYS A 102 17.86 -5.97 2.08
C LYS A 102 16.46 -5.67 2.55
N PHE A 103 16.24 -5.77 3.86
CA PHE A 103 14.99 -5.42 4.52
C PHE A 103 15.17 -4.14 5.32
N PHE A 104 14.25 -3.21 5.13
CA PHE A 104 14.21 -1.93 5.82
C PHE A 104 12.86 -1.71 6.48
N ASN A 105 12.87 -1.11 7.64
CA ASN A 105 11.69 -0.51 8.24
C ASN A 105 11.60 0.98 7.89
N HIS A 106 10.39 1.52 7.86
CA HIS A 106 10.20 2.95 7.88
C HIS A 106 10.50 3.47 9.29
N GLU A 107 11.66 4.10 9.46
CA GLU A 107 12.12 4.63 10.74
C GLU A 107 11.50 6.00 10.99
N TRP A 108 10.19 6.01 11.28
CA TRP A 108 9.36 7.21 11.40
C TRP A 108 9.74 8.14 12.55
N ASP A 109 10.43 7.63 13.55
CA ASP A 109 10.93 8.34 14.75
C ASP A 109 12.27 9.05 14.52
N LYS A 110 12.91 8.88 13.34
CA LYS A 110 14.22 9.46 13.00
C LYS A 110 14.07 10.58 11.96
N PRO A 111 14.32 11.85 12.31
CA PRO A 111 14.22 12.98 11.36
C PRO A 111 15.04 12.82 10.08
N GLU A 112 16.22 12.20 10.17
CA GLU A 112 17.11 11.94 9.03
C GLU A 112 16.54 10.95 8.02
N THR A 113 15.50 10.21 8.37
CA THR A 113 14.77 9.32 7.45
C THR A 113 14.08 10.08 6.34
N PHE A 114 13.73 11.34 6.58
CA PHE A 114 12.84 12.07 5.70
C PHE A 114 13.54 12.99 4.70
N LYS A 115 12.87 13.20 3.58
CA LYS A 115 13.14 14.25 2.62
C LYS A 115 11.84 14.94 2.27
N THR A 116 11.77 16.25 2.46
CA THR A 116 10.66 17.07 1.95
C THR A 116 10.73 17.10 0.42
N ILE A 117 9.63 16.79 -0.23
CA ILE A 117 9.50 16.70 -1.69
C ILE A 117 8.57 17.75 -2.28
N GLY A 118 7.82 18.45 -1.44
CA GLY A 118 6.92 19.50 -1.85
C GLY A 118 6.11 20.02 -0.67
N ARG A 119 5.20 20.96 -0.97
CA ARG A 119 4.24 21.51 -0.03
C ARG A 119 2.91 21.68 -0.75
N ILE A 120 1.82 21.32 -0.12
CA ILE A 120 0.47 21.61 -0.60
C ILE A 120 0.05 22.92 0.06
N GLY A 121 -0.30 23.93 -0.76
CA GLY A 121 -0.68 25.24 -0.27
C GLY A 121 -2.06 25.27 0.39
N ALA A 122 -2.31 26.29 1.22
CA ALA A 122 -3.56 26.42 1.97
C ALA A 122 -4.82 26.46 1.08
N ASP A 123 -4.77 27.20 -0.02
CA ASP A 123 -5.90 27.27 -0.96
C ASP A 123 -6.17 25.90 -1.62
N GLU A 124 -5.11 25.16 -1.97
CA GLU A 124 -5.24 23.84 -2.55
C GLU A 124 -5.76 22.81 -1.54
N ILE A 125 -5.31 22.89 -0.28
CA ILE A 125 -5.88 22.08 0.81
C ILE A 125 -7.37 22.41 0.98
N SER A 126 -7.76 23.68 0.94
CA SER A 126 -9.17 24.07 1.04
C SER A 126 -10.01 23.46 -0.09
N ASP A 127 -9.51 23.50 -1.32
CA ASP A 127 -10.20 22.91 -2.46
C ASP A 127 -10.32 21.36 -2.34
N LEU A 128 -9.23 20.69 -1.97
CA LEU A 128 -9.19 19.22 -1.82
C LEU A 128 -10.07 18.72 -0.67
N THR A 129 -10.20 19.53 0.39
CA THR A 129 -10.95 19.18 1.61
C THR A 129 -12.35 19.77 1.65
N GLU A 130 -12.80 20.39 0.55
CA GLU A 130 -14.13 20.99 0.43
C GLU A 130 -14.39 22.08 1.51
N GLY A 131 -13.33 22.83 1.85
CA GLY A 131 -13.36 23.92 2.83
C GLY A 131 -13.19 23.49 4.29
N LEU A 132 -12.96 22.19 4.57
CA LEU A 132 -12.77 21.72 5.95
C LEU A 132 -11.47 22.23 6.58
N PHE A 133 -10.41 22.38 5.76
CA PHE A 133 -9.10 22.89 6.19
C PHE A 133 -8.56 23.91 5.18
N ALA A 134 -7.73 24.84 5.66
CA ALA A 134 -7.06 25.85 4.86
C ALA A 134 -5.67 26.16 5.47
N GLU A 135 -4.81 25.14 5.53
CA GLU A 135 -3.45 25.24 6.06
C GLU A 135 -2.45 24.66 5.07
N GLU A 136 -1.21 25.12 5.13
CA GLU A 136 -0.15 24.53 4.32
C GLU A 136 0.30 23.20 4.95
N VAL A 137 0.62 22.21 4.09
CA VAL A 137 1.08 20.89 4.54
C VAL A 137 2.37 20.53 3.82
N ASP A 138 3.46 20.39 4.56
CA ASP A 138 4.72 19.88 4.03
C ASP A 138 4.63 18.38 3.74
N VAL A 139 5.08 18.01 2.54
CA VAL A 139 5.09 16.63 2.07
C VAL A 139 6.50 16.08 2.19
N ALA A 140 6.74 15.31 3.23
CA ALA A 140 7.99 14.63 3.47
C ALA A 140 7.81 13.11 3.42
N ILE A 141 8.77 12.39 2.82
CA ILE A 141 8.74 10.94 2.70
C ILE A 141 10.09 10.32 3.01
N ASN A 142 10.10 9.02 3.24
CA ASN A 142 11.32 8.25 3.45
C ASN A 142 12.28 8.43 2.27
N ARG A 143 13.43 9.05 2.55
CA ARG A 143 14.44 9.39 1.53
C ARG A 143 15.02 8.18 0.81
N ARG A 144 14.88 6.97 1.39
CA ARG A 144 15.42 5.73 0.83
C ARG A 144 14.87 5.41 -0.56
N ILE A 145 13.64 5.84 -0.89
CA ILE A 145 13.11 5.60 -2.23
C ILE A 145 14.02 6.19 -3.32
N PHE A 146 14.70 7.31 -3.04
CA PHE A 146 15.59 7.99 -3.99
C PHE A 146 16.92 7.28 -4.22
N ASP A 147 17.21 6.22 -3.46
CA ASP A 147 18.38 5.36 -3.69
C ASP A 147 18.12 4.31 -4.78
N TYR A 148 16.92 4.27 -5.37
CA TYR A 148 16.47 3.29 -6.36
C TYR A 148 16.05 3.96 -7.67
N ASP A 149 16.02 3.17 -8.76
CA ASP A 149 15.60 3.66 -10.07
C ASP A 149 14.06 3.66 -10.22
N THR A 150 13.41 2.77 -9.47
CA THR A 150 11.96 2.62 -9.44
C THR A 150 11.53 1.94 -8.14
N PHE A 151 10.26 2.06 -7.81
CA PHE A 151 9.71 1.28 -6.72
C PHE A 151 8.36 0.66 -7.08
N PHE A 152 8.06 -0.46 -6.46
CA PHE A 152 6.77 -1.10 -6.51
C PHE A 152 6.06 -0.97 -5.17
N ILE A 153 4.75 -0.82 -5.22
CA ILE A 153 3.88 -0.90 -4.07
C ILE A 153 3.17 -2.25 -4.14
N LEU A 154 3.35 -3.07 -3.12
CA LEU A 154 2.65 -4.35 -3.00
C LEU A 154 1.77 -4.33 -1.76
N GLY A 155 0.48 -4.51 -1.93
CA GLY A 155 -0.39 -4.59 -0.76
C GLY A 155 -1.87 -4.78 -1.07
N PRO A 156 -2.65 -5.15 -0.03
CA PRO A 156 -4.07 -5.37 -0.16
C PRO A 156 -4.85 -4.06 -0.28
N VAL A 157 -6.00 -4.16 -0.96
CA VAL A 157 -7.02 -3.10 -1.05
C VAL A 157 -8.29 -3.61 -0.38
N PHE A 158 -8.74 -2.87 0.66
CA PHE A 158 -9.95 -3.16 1.43
C PHE A 158 -10.53 -1.85 1.99
N PRO A 159 -11.80 -1.83 2.46
CA PRO A 159 -12.41 -0.66 3.07
C PRO A 159 -11.59 -0.12 4.23
N HIS A 160 -11.52 1.20 4.38
CA HIS A 160 -10.65 1.85 5.35
C HIS A 160 -11.31 3.11 5.93
N GLU A 161 -11.30 3.23 7.26
CA GLU A 161 -11.98 4.26 8.04
C GLU A 161 -11.45 5.69 7.87
N VAL A 162 -10.22 5.87 7.35
CA VAL A 162 -9.61 7.20 7.16
C VAL A 162 -9.63 7.65 5.71
N VAL A 163 -9.56 6.72 4.74
CA VAL A 163 -9.32 7.07 3.34
C VAL A 163 -10.30 6.41 2.36
N GLY A 164 -11.30 5.70 2.88
CA GLY A 164 -12.31 4.98 2.12
C GLY A 164 -11.89 3.57 1.71
N PHE A 165 -10.80 3.44 0.96
CA PHE A 165 -10.13 2.18 0.66
C PHE A 165 -8.63 2.29 0.89
N SER A 166 -8.02 1.24 1.44
CA SER A 166 -6.57 1.10 1.59
C SER A 166 -5.87 0.93 0.23
N GLY A 167 -4.58 0.72 0.24
CA GLY A 167 -3.81 0.44 -0.97
C GLY A 167 -3.42 1.66 -1.79
N GLY A 168 -2.76 1.41 -2.92
CA GLY A 168 -2.25 2.47 -3.78
C GLY A 168 -1.27 3.39 -3.08
N HIS A 169 -1.34 4.67 -3.36
CA HIS A 169 -0.46 5.68 -2.77
C HIS A 169 -0.60 5.81 -1.23
N LYS A 170 -1.61 5.15 -0.60
CA LYS A 170 -1.69 5.07 0.86
C LYS A 170 -0.49 4.36 1.49
N TYR A 171 0.19 3.47 0.78
CA TYR A 171 1.44 2.88 1.27
C TYR A 171 2.61 3.87 1.29
N ILE A 172 2.46 5.00 0.59
CA ILE A 172 3.41 6.11 0.66
C ILE A 172 2.92 7.13 1.69
N PHE A 173 1.66 7.53 1.63
CA PHE A 173 1.01 8.53 2.49
C PHE A 173 -0.19 7.92 3.23
N PRO A 174 -0.08 7.55 4.52
CA PRO A 174 1.00 7.83 5.47
C PRO A 174 2.12 6.78 5.56
N GLY A 175 2.07 5.66 4.87
CA GLY A 175 2.88 4.45 5.12
C GLY A 175 4.39 4.66 5.25
N ILE A 176 4.98 5.58 4.48
CA ILE A 176 6.40 5.96 4.57
C ILE A 176 6.59 7.48 4.63
N ALA A 177 5.58 8.21 5.10
CA ALA A 177 5.56 9.67 5.14
C ALA A 177 6.06 10.24 6.47
N GLY A 178 6.33 11.55 6.47
CA GLY A 178 6.70 12.31 7.67
C GLY A 178 5.49 12.69 8.54
N ALA A 179 5.76 13.09 9.77
CA ALA A 179 4.74 13.31 10.78
C ALA A 179 3.67 14.36 10.38
N GLU A 180 4.06 15.42 9.67
CA GLU A 180 3.13 16.50 9.32
C GLU A 180 1.99 15.98 8.43
N ILE A 181 2.30 15.36 7.30
CA ILE A 181 1.29 14.78 6.41
C ILE A 181 0.52 13.62 7.07
N ILE A 182 1.17 12.83 7.95
CA ILE A 182 0.50 11.78 8.72
C ILE A 182 -0.56 12.37 9.65
N ASN A 183 -0.21 13.37 10.42
CA ASN A 183 -1.11 14.01 11.38
C ASN A 183 -2.29 14.68 10.65
N PHE A 184 -1.99 15.41 9.57
CA PHE A 184 -3.01 16.03 8.74
C PHE A 184 -3.99 14.99 8.17
N PHE A 185 -3.47 13.90 7.61
CA PHE A 185 -4.25 12.80 7.06
C PHE A 185 -5.24 12.19 8.09
N HIS A 186 -4.76 11.90 9.30
CA HIS A 186 -5.61 11.32 10.34
C HIS A 186 -6.63 12.32 10.87
N TRP A 187 -6.20 13.59 11.06
CA TRP A 187 -7.10 14.64 11.51
C TRP A 187 -8.22 14.93 10.52
N LEU A 188 -7.90 15.01 9.23
CA LEU A 188 -8.90 15.17 8.17
C LEU A 188 -9.90 14.00 8.17
N GLY A 189 -9.42 12.77 8.28
CA GLY A 189 -10.28 11.60 8.38
C GLY A 189 -11.21 11.63 9.58
N ALA A 190 -10.71 12.06 10.74
CA ALA A 190 -11.50 12.20 11.95
C ALA A 190 -12.61 13.27 11.82
N VAL A 191 -12.33 14.39 11.16
CA VAL A 191 -13.31 15.47 10.93
C VAL A 191 -14.41 15.04 9.95
N ILE A 192 -14.06 14.34 8.87
CA ILE A 192 -15.05 13.84 7.89
C ILE A 192 -15.96 12.78 8.51
N THR A 193 -15.44 11.98 9.41
CA THR A 193 -16.09 10.87 10.09
C THR A 193 -16.34 9.63 9.19
N ASN A 194 -16.52 8.47 9.81
CA ASN A 194 -16.66 7.20 9.14
C ASN A 194 -17.80 7.14 8.11
N PRO A 195 -19.02 7.67 8.37
CA PRO A 195 -20.10 7.63 7.37
C PRO A 195 -19.77 8.33 6.05
N GLY A 196 -18.91 9.36 6.09
CA GLY A 196 -18.46 10.05 4.88
C GLY A 196 -17.28 9.39 4.16
N ILE A 197 -16.59 8.45 4.83
CA ILE A 197 -15.34 7.87 4.35
C ILE A 197 -15.50 6.44 3.90
N ASN A 198 -15.96 5.56 4.79
CA ASN A 198 -15.86 4.12 4.58
C ASN A 198 -16.66 3.68 3.33
N GLY A 199 -16.00 2.98 2.41
CA GLY A 199 -16.59 2.55 1.15
C GLY A 199 -16.61 3.61 0.03
N ASN A 200 -16.17 4.85 0.29
CA ASN A 200 -16.04 5.87 -0.74
C ASN A 200 -14.61 5.89 -1.30
N LYS A 201 -14.46 5.72 -2.62
CA LYS A 201 -13.14 5.75 -3.27
C LYS A 201 -12.48 7.12 -3.20
N TRP A 202 -13.22 8.17 -3.52
CA TRP A 202 -12.70 9.53 -3.69
C TRP A 202 -13.09 10.45 -2.54
N THR A 203 -12.66 10.08 -1.33
CA THR A 203 -12.79 10.95 -0.16
C THR A 203 -11.85 12.15 -0.24
N PRO A 204 -12.13 13.25 0.46
CA PRO A 204 -11.18 14.36 0.57
C PRO A 204 -9.79 13.90 1.04
N THR A 205 -9.73 12.95 1.98
CA THR A 205 -8.47 12.36 2.44
C THR A 205 -7.72 11.65 1.31
N ARG A 206 -8.41 10.88 0.46
CA ARG A 206 -7.81 10.24 -0.73
C ARG A 206 -7.30 11.28 -1.72
N LYS A 207 -8.04 12.36 -1.96
CA LYS A 207 -7.60 13.45 -2.86
C LYS A 207 -6.28 14.07 -2.38
N VAL A 208 -6.13 14.29 -1.07
CA VAL A 208 -4.87 14.79 -0.48
C VAL A 208 -3.73 13.78 -0.65
N VAL A 209 -3.97 12.47 -0.45
CA VAL A 209 -2.97 11.42 -0.70
C VAL A 209 -2.49 11.44 -2.16
N GLU A 210 -3.40 11.52 -3.12
CA GLU A 210 -3.05 11.55 -4.55
C GLU A 210 -2.30 12.84 -4.91
N LYS A 211 -2.69 13.98 -4.32
CA LYS A 211 -1.95 15.23 -4.48
C LYS A 211 -0.54 15.15 -3.93
N ALA A 212 -0.36 14.63 -2.72
CA ALA A 212 0.97 14.42 -2.14
C ALA A 212 1.82 13.47 -3.02
N ALA A 213 1.22 12.41 -3.57
CA ALA A 213 1.89 11.48 -4.47
C ALA A 213 2.31 12.13 -5.81
N SER A 214 1.67 13.20 -6.24
CA SER A 214 2.03 13.92 -7.48
C SER A 214 3.40 14.58 -7.42
N PHE A 215 3.94 14.86 -6.24
CA PHE A 215 5.31 15.37 -6.07
C PHE A 215 6.39 14.31 -6.31
N ILE A 216 6.03 13.02 -6.39
CA ILE A 216 6.98 11.94 -6.65
C ILE A 216 7.09 11.73 -8.16
N THR A 217 8.23 12.09 -8.72
CA THR A 217 8.50 11.95 -10.16
C THR A 217 9.07 10.59 -10.56
N MET A 218 9.47 9.77 -9.59
CA MET A 218 10.03 8.44 -9.84
C MET A 218 9.02 7.49 -10.47
N PRO A 219 9.45 6.63 -11.42
CA PRO A 219 8.63 5.53 -11.91
C PRO A 219 8.18 4.62 -10.78
N ARG A 220 6.91 4.23 -10.79
CA ARG A 220 6.34 3.34 -9.79
C ARG A 220 5.19 2.51 -10.35
N LYS A 221 4.97 1.34 -9.80
CA LYS A 221 3.86 0.44 -10.16
C LYS A 221 3.20 -0.12 -8.93
N LEU A 222 1.94 -0.49 -9.06
CA LEU A 222 1.16 -1.13 -8.01
C LEU A 222 0.95 -2.61 -8.34
N PHE A 223 1.15 -3.44 -7.35
CA PHE A 223 0.71 -4.82 -7.26
C PHE A 223 -0.37 -4.89 -6.18
N ALA A 224 -1.61 -4.61 -6.57
CA ALA A 224 -2.74 -4.60 -5.65
C ALA A 224 -3.37 -6.00 -5.54
N VAL A 225 -3.75 -6.36 -4.33
CA VAL A 225 -4.43 -7.62 -4.06
C VAL A 225 -5.77 -7.34 -3.37
N VAL A 226 -6.83 -8.00 -3.82
CA VAL A 226 -8.07 -8.14 -3.05
C VAL A 226 -8.14 -9.57 -2.56
N ALA A 227 -8.24 -9.75 -1.24
CA ALA A 227 -8.12 -11.08 -0.62
C ALA A 227 -9.18 -11.32 0.45
N VAL A 228 -9.59 -12.57 0.60
CA VAL A 228 -10.43 -13.06 1.70
C VAL A 228 -9.74 -14.28 2.27
N ASN A 229 -9.53 -14.32 3.59
CA ASN A 229 -8.83 -15.42 4.28
C ASN A 229 -7.46 -15.74 3.63
N ASP A 230 -6.68 -14.70 3.31
CA ASP A 230 -5.38 -14.79 2.64
C ASP A 230 -5.39 -15.46 1.25
N GLN A 231 -6.56 -15.61 0.62
CA GLN A 231 -6.71 -16.13 -0.73
C GLN A 231 -7.09 -15.00 -1.70
N PHE A 232 -6.57 -15.05 -2.91
CA PHE A 232 -6.82 -14.04 -3.94
C PHE A 232 -8.29 -14.03 -4.40
N LYS A 233 -8.99 -12.94 -4.25
CA LYS A 233 -10.20 -12.60 -5.01
C LYS A 233 -9.84 -11.87 -6.30
N GLY A 234 -8.75 -11.10 -6.27
CA GLY A 234 -8.20 -10.44 -7.43
C GLY A 234 -6.77 -9.98 -7.22
N ILE A 235 -6.02 -9.88 -8.32
CA ILE A 235 -4.72 -9.23 -8.41
C ILE A 235 -4.76 -8.23 -9.56
N PHE A 236 -4.20 -7.03 -9.34
CA PHE A 236 -4.22 -5.91 -10.27
C PHE A 236 -2.83 -5.29 -10.32
N ILE A 237 -2.22 -5.23 -11.51
CA ILE A 237 -0.83 -4.81 -11.69
C ILE A 237 -0.77 -3.72 -12.76
N GLY A 238 -0.20 -2.55 -12.43
CA GLY A 238 -0.09 -1.48 -13.42
C GLY A 238 0.20 -0.10 -12.84
N ASP A 239 -0.36 0.93 -13.48
CA ASP A 239 -0.36 2.28 -12.93
C ASP A 239 -1.03 2.29 -11.57
N VAL A 240 -0.48 3.12 -10.65
CA VAL A 240 -0.90 3.03 -9.25
C VAL A 240 -2.36 3.40 -9.07
N VAL A 241 -2.82 4.44 -9.74
CA VAL A 241 -4.21 4.91 -9.61
C VAL A 241 -5.16 3.99 -10.35
N GLU A 242 -4.85 3.61 -11.60
CA GLU A 242 -5.69 2.72 -12.39
C GLU A 242 -5.88 1.35 -11.71
N ALA A 243 -4.78 0.71 -11.32
CA ALA A 243 -4.83 -0.60 -10.66
C ALA A 243 -5.52 -0.55 -9.28
N TRP A 244 -5.30 0.55 -8.52
CA TRP A 244 -6.01 0.76 -7.26
C TRP A 244 -7.51 0.93 -7.45
N GLN A 245 -7.95 1.68 -8.47
CA GLN A 245 -9.37 1.88 -8.75
C GLN A 245 -10.09 0.57 -9.05
N GLU A 246 -9.51 -0.27 -9.93
CA GLU A 246 -10.07 -1.59 -10.25
C GLU A 246 -10.09 -2.51 -9.01
N ALA A 247 -9.03 -2.49 -8.21
CA ALA A 247 -8.97 -3.25 -6.97
C ALA A 247 -9.99 -2.76 -5.93
N ALA A 248 -10.22 -1.46 -5.81
CA ALA A 248 -11.22 -0.90 -4.91
C ALA A 248 -12.65 -1.26 -5.34
N ASP A 249 -12.93 -1.31 -6.65
CA ASP A 249 -14.22 -1.75 -7.18
C ASP A 249 -14.52 -3.22 -6.86
N LEU A 250 -13.51 -4.08 -6.94
CA LEU A 250 -13.66 -5.47 -6.49
C LEU A 250 -13.79 -5.56 -4.97
N SER A 251 -12.99 -4.79 -4.24
CA SER A 251 -13.00 -4.76 -2.78
C SER A 251 -14.36 -4.31 -2.22
N ASP A 252 -15.00 -3.32 -2.85
CA ASP A 252 -16.36 -2.90 -2.52
C ASP A 252 -17.34 -4.08 -2.58
N GLN A 253 -17.29 -4.85 -3.66
CA GLN A 253 -18.18 -6.00 -3.87
C GLN A 253 -17.91 -7.18 -2.95
N VAL A 254 -16.67 -7.31 -2.46
CA VAL A 254 -16.21 -8.45 -1.67
C VAL A 254 -16.29 -8.19 -0.16
N HIS A 255 -16.00 -6.96 0.27
CA HIS A 255 -15.82 -6.66 1.69
C HIS A 255 -16.94 -5.79 2.27
N ILE A 256 -17.76 -5.11 1.46
CA ILE A 256 -18.82 -4.25 1.96
C ILE A 256 -20.16 -4.98 1.88
N VAL A 257 -20.86 -5.01 2.99
CA VAL A 257 -22.22 -5.51 3.09
C VAL A 257 -23.17 -4.33 3.24
N TYR A 258 -23.93 -4.04 2.19
CA TYR A 258 -24.93 -2.99 2.22
C TYR A 258 -26.18 -3.45 2.96
N VAL A 259 -26.69 -2.60 3.85
CA VAL A 259 -27.89 -2.88 4.65
C VAL A 259 -28.98 -1.85 4.33
N GLU A 260 -30.23 -2.26 4.44
CA GLU A 260 -31.38 -1.38 4.10
C GLU A 260 -31.53 -0.18 5.05
N LYS A 261 -31.10 -0.34 6.31
CA LYS A 261 -31.14 0.71 7.33
C LYS A 261 -30.00 0.57 8.32
N SER A 262 -29.64 1.69 8.95
CA SER A 262 -28.67 1.70 10.04
C SER A 262 -29.15 0.87 11.24
N TYR A 263 -28.20 0.29 11.97
CA TYR A 263 -28.46 -0.36 13.25
C TYR A 263 -28.33 0.64 14.39
N ASP A 264 -29.17 0.51 15.42
CA ASP A 264 -29.10 1.35 16.65
C ASP A 264 -27.84 1.04 17.47
N THR A 265 -27.36 -0.19 17.41
CA THR A 265 -26.17 -0.65 18.14
C THR A 265 -25.36 -1.61 17.28
N VAL A 266 -24.05 -1.40 17.25
CA VAL A 266 -23.08 -2.28 16.55
C VAL A 266 -22.01 -2.71 17.53
N LEU A 267 -21.77 -4.02 17.65
CA LEU A 267 -20.67 -4.59 18.41
C LEU A 267 -19.57 -5.05 17.44
N GLY A 268 -18.44 -4.35 17.46
CA GLY A 268 -17.25 -4.74 16.70
C GLY A 268 -16.34 -5.63 17.55
N LEU A 269 -15.92 -6.77 16.98
CA LEU A 269 -14.90 -7.63 17.58
C LEU A 269 -13.58 -7.39 16.82
N ALA A 270 -12.65 -6.69 17.47
CA ALA A 270 -11.33 -6.47 16.88
C ALA A 270 -10.45 -7.72 17.08
N PRO A 271 -9.68 -8.13 16.05
CA PRO A 271 -8.67 -9.17 16.22
C PRO A 271 -7.53 -8.73 17.14
N GLU A 272 -6.88 -9.69 17.81
CA GLU A 272 -5.76 -9.45 18.73
C GLU A 272 -4.62 -8.60 18.13
N MET A 273 -4.40 -8.68 16.81
CA MET A 273 -3.38 -7.87 16.13
C MET A 273 -3.60 -6.36 16.21
N TYR A 274 -4.77 -5.91 16.69
CA TYR A 274 -5.09 -4.49 16.89
C TYR A 274 -5.04 -4.06 18.35
N ASP A 275 -4.61 -4.92 19.28
CA ASP A 275 -4.53 -4.57 20.70
C ASP A 275 -3.47 -3.50 20.99
N ASP A 276 -2.49 -3.33 20.11
CA ASP A 276 -1.37 -2.38 20.24
C ASP A 276 -1.53 -1.11 19.36
N ILE A 277 -2.72 -0.85 18.81
CA ILE A 277 -2.98 0.29 17.93
C ILE A 277 -3.80 1.37 18.64
#